data_cdc45ac286c57c275fa8334f5b0ea945
#
_entry.id   cdc45ac286c57c275fa8334f5b0ea945
#
_cell.length_a   1.000
_cell.length_b   1.000
_cell.length_c   1.000
_cell.angle_alpha   90.00
_cell.angle_beta   90.00
_cell.angle_gamma   90.00
#
_symmetry.space_group_name_H-M   'P 1'
#
loop_
_entity.id
_entity.type
_entity.pdbx_description
1 polymer ?
#
loop_
_entity_poly.entity_id
_entity_poly.type
_entity_poly.pdbx_seq_one_letter_code
_entity_poly.pdbx_strand_id
1 'polypeptide(L)'
;MSKNLLEANPAFQQKFYFQFLFYLSLVGISIAINYFSNPQSNFYLIICFFLLATIGISHGSLDNQKGKFIFQNKFKKNWPFVFYSAYIATSICVLIMWLNFPLLSILFFFIIASFHFGHEDLELFINKDFVFNRIVYFFRGLLIISTPLYLNNQETTDFINILLLDVDIWDFNSKFFYNLFYSNVIILIFLQFLYLFLKLFNWKYFLIICIENLSIILIFNYLPLILAFTIYFCFMHSSKHILSLSHELDPNNLTRGLKKFMVLSLPLTIATFLVAVIMLFYLSNDFSISNAMLKIIFIGLASLTLPHIMLEYIYGRTKKR
;
A
#
# COMPACT_ATOMS: atom_id res chain seq x y z
N MET A 1 -24.41 7.31 14.24
CA MET A 1 -23.41 8.11 13.49
C MET A 1 -22.06 7.90 14.17
N SER A 2 -21.19 7.06 13.63
CA SER A 2 -19.80 6.99 14.13
C SER A 2 -19.11 8.31 13.77
N LYS A 3 -18.67 9.08 14.77
CA LYS A 3 -17.80 10.23 14.54
C LYS A 3 -16.51 9.72 13.90
N ASN A 4 -16.02 10.43 12.90
CA ASN A 4 -14.71 10.14 12.31
C ASN A 4 -13.66 10.13 13.41
N LEU A 5 -12.72 9.18 13.34
CA LEU A 5 -11.68 9.00 14.34
C LEU A 5 -10.84 10.27 14.53
N LEU A 6 -10.57 10.99 13.43
CA LEU A 6 -9.87 12.28 13.43
C LEU A 6 -10.63 13.39 14.16
N GLU A 7 -11.97 13.33 14.19
CA GLU A 7 -12.79 14.33 14.88
C GLU A 7 -13.07 13.93 16.32
N ALA A 8 -13.06 12.63 16.61
CA ALA A 8 -13.41 12.09 17.91
C ALA A 8 -12.25 12.08 18.91
N ASN A 9 -10.98 12.04 18.43
CA ASN A 9 -9.79 11.89 19.27
C ASN A 9 -8.71 12.94 18.94
N PRO A 10 -8.58 14.02 19.74
CA PRO A 10 -7.59 15.09 19.52
C PRO A 10 -6.13 14.56 19.52
N ALA A 11 -5.80 13.59 20.37
CA ALA A 11 -4.45 13.02 20.44
C ALA A 11 -4.12 12.21 19.17
N PHE A 12 -5.10 11.49 18.62
CA PHE A 12 -4.97 10.81 17.33
C PHE A 12 -4.79 11.83 16.20
N GLN A 13 -5.61 12.88 16.20
CA GLN A 13 -5.53 13.97 15.22
C GLN A 13 -4.15 14.64 15.21
N GLN A 14 -3.59 14.95 16.37
CA GLN A 14 -2.27 15.56 16.49
C GLN A 14 -1.18 14.65 15.88
N LYS A 15 -1.20 13.38 16.20
CA LYS A 15 -0.21 12.42 15.64
C LYS A 15 -0.38 12.19 14.14
N PHE A 16 -1.61 12.18 13.66
CA PHE A 16 -1.90 12.11 12.22
C PHE A 16 -1.30 13.32 11.49
N TYR A 17 -1.49 14.56 11.99
CA TYR A 17 -0.88 15.74 11.38
C TYR A 17 0.64 15.71 11.45
N PHE A 18 1.22 15.25 12.54
CA PHE A 18 2.67 15.05 12.63
C PHE A 18 3.17 14.07 11.57
N GLN A 19 2.53 12.92 11.40
CA GLN A 19 2.86 11.94 10.38
C GLN A 19 2.72 12.52 8.96
N PHE A 20 1.65 13.27 8.72
CA PHE A 20 1.40 13.93 7.43
C PHE A 20 2.49 14.96 7.10
N LEU A 21 2.85 15.82 8.04
CA LEU A 21 3.94 16.80 7.87
C LEU A 21 5.31 16.12 7.69
N PHE A 22 5.56 15.05 8.43
CA PHE A 22 6.76 14.23 8.28
C PHE A 22 6.86 13.65 6.88
N TYR A 23 5.77 13.06 6.37
CA TYR A 23 5.70 12.56 4.99
C TYR A 23 5.99 13.67 3.97
N LEU A 24 5.35 14.84 4.08
CA LEU A 24 5.59 15.95 3.17
C LEU A 24 7.04 16.48 3.23
N SER A 25 7.64 16.49 4.40
CA SER A 25 9.06 16.88 4.54
C SER A 25 9.99 15.86 3.87
N LEU A 26 9.70 14.55 3.97
CA LEU A 26 10.44 13.51 3.25
C LEU A 26 10.30 13.66 1.73
N VAL A 27 9.11 13.95 1.24
CA VAL A 27 8.87 14.23 -0.19
C VAL A 27 9.76 15.40 -0.65
N GLY A 28 9.70 16.54 0.04
CA GLY A 28 10.50 17.72 -0.30
C GLY A 28 12.01 17.47 -0.26
N ILE A 29 12.50 16.82 0.81
CA ILE A 29 13.93 16.50 0.99
C ILE A 29 14.38 15.53 -0.10
N SER A 30 13.62 14.48 -0.40
CA SER A 30 13.98 13.49 -1.41
C SER A 30 14.06 14.09 -2.81
N ILE A 31 13.11 14.96 -3.17
CA ILE A 31 13.14 15.68 -4.45
C ILE A 31 14.37 16.62 -4.50
N ALA A 32 14.66 17.35 -3.43
CA ALA A 32 15.82 18.24 -3.37
C ALA A 32 17.13 17.44 -3.51
N ILE A 33 17.29 16.33 -2.78
CA ILE A 33 18.48 15.48 -2.87
C ILE A 33 18.63 14.95 -4.30
N ASN A 34 17.56 14.44 -4.90
CA ASN A 34 17.63 13.91 -6.27
C ASN A 34 18.02 14.98 -7.28
N TYR A 35 17.50 16.20 -7.14
CA TYR A 35 17.83 17.32 -8.01
C TYR A 35 19.30 17.74 -7.90
N PHE A 36 19.88 17.79 -6.70
CA PHE A 36 21.25 18.24 -6.48
C PHE A 36 22.30 17.15 -6.61
N SER A 37 21.98 15.88 -6.34
CA SER A 37 22.98 14.80 -6.24
C SER A 37 23.02 13.87 -7.45
N ASN A 38 21.94 13.82 -8.25
CA ASN A 38 21.78 12.89 -9.38
C ASN A 38 22.31 11.47 -9.06
N PRO A 39 21.80 10.80 -8.03
CA PRO A 39 22.38 9.58 -7.51
C PRO A 39 22.18 8.41 -8.49
N GLN A 40 23.22 8.05 -9.23
CA GLN A 40 23.25 6.87 -10.10
C GLN A 40 23.56 5.56 -9.34
N SER A 41 23.54 5.57 -8.01
CA SER A 41 23.95 4.42 -7.23
C SER A 41 22.81 3.44 -6.94
N ASN A 42 23.06 2.14 -7.10
CA ASN A 42 22.15 1.06 -6.67
C ASN A 42 21.93 1.03 -5.16
N PHE A 43 22.57 1.92 -4.41
CA PHE A 43 22.48 1.99 -2.95
C PHE A 43 21.06 2.32 -2.47
N TYR A 44 20.33 3.20 -3.17
CA TYR A 44 18.95 3.52 -2.81
C TYR A 44 18.01 2.30 -2.93
N LEU A 45 18.29 1.37 -3.87
CA LEU A 45 17.50 0.15 -4.04
C LEU A 45 17.57 -0.75 -2.80
N ILE A 46 18.75 -0.86 -2.19
CA ILE A 46 18.95 -1.63 -0.94
C ILE A 46 18.15 -1.00 0.20
N ILE A 47 18.18 0.33 0.31
CA ILE A 47 17.40 1.06 1.31
C ILE A 47 15.90 0.85 1.09
N CYS A 48 15.44 0.97 -0.16
CA CYS A 48 14.03 0.74 -0.52
C CYS A 48 13.61 -0.70 -0.18
N PHE A 49 14.43 -1.70 -0.54
CA PHE A 49 14.18 -3.11 -0.19
C PHE A 49 14.01 -3.28 1.32
N PHE A 50 14.92 -2.73 2.12
CA PHE A 50 14.86 -2.81 3.58
C PHE A 50 13.62 -2.13 4.14
N LEU A 51 13.27 -0.92 3.69
CA LEU A 51 12.11 -0.17 4.15
C LEU A 51 10.80 -0.88 3.78
N LEU A 52 10.69 -1.38 2.56
CA LEU A 52 9.51 -2.12 2.09
C LEU A 52 9.35 -3.44 2.84
N ALA A 53 10.44 -4.18 3.04
CA ALA A 53 10.43 -5.46 3.75
C ALA A 53 10.26 -5.34 5.28
N THR A 54 10.38 -4.13 5.84
CA THR A 54 10.17 -3.86 7.27
C THR A 54 8.92 -3.03 7.51
N ILE A 55 8.94 -1.72 7.21
CA ILE A 55 7.82 -0.80 7.47
C ILE A 55 6.65 -1.14 6.54
N GLY A 56 6.94 -1.38 5.24
CA GLY A 56 5.91 -1.67 4.25
C GLY A 56 5.09 -2.91 4.60
N ILE A 57 5.73 -4.00 5.00
CA ILE A 57 5.04 -5.27 5.32
C ILE A 57 4.43 -5.25 6.73
N SER A 58 4.95 -4.43 7.66
CA SER A 58 4.51 -4.46 9.05
C SER A 58 3.05 -4.12 9.26
N HIS A 59 2.41 -3.36 8.35
CA HIS A 59 0.99 -3.03 8.49
C HIS A 59 0.08 -4.27 8.41
N GLY A 60 0.43 -5.30 7.62
CA GLY A 60 -0.27 -6.59 7.56
C GLY A 60 0.12 -7.57 8.67
N SER A 61 1.09 -7.24 9.51
CA SER A 61 1.62 -8.17 10.53
C SER A 61 0.64 -8.49 11.67
N LEU A 62 -0.43 -7.71 11.83
CA LEU A 62 -1.51 -7.98 12.81
C LEU A 62 -2.67 -8.79 12.23
N ASP A 63 -2.56 -9.32 11.03
CA ASP A 63 -3.60 -10.16 10.41
C ASP A 63 -3.92 -11.40 11.24
N ASN A 64 -2.95 -11.93 11.99
CA ASN A 64 -3.16 -13.03 12.91
C ASN A 64 -4.17 -12.68 14.03
N GLN A 65 -4.23 -11.43 14.49
CA GLN A 65 -5.21 -11.01 15.51
C GLN A 65 -6.62 -10.90 14.92
N LYS A 66 -6.75 -10.37 13.69
CA LYS A 66 -8.01 -10.35 12.95
C LYS A 66 -8.46 -11.78 12.62
N GLY A 67 -7.52 -12.63 12.21
CA GLY A 67 -7.74 -14.07 12.01
C GLY A 67 -8.22 -14.77 13.28
N LYS A 68 -7.59 -14.49 14.42
CA LYS A 68 -8.06 -14.99 15.73
C LYS A 68 -9.50 -14.61 15.99
N PHE A 69 -9.85 -13.33 15.85
CA PHE A 69 -11.21 -12.82 16.07
C PHE A 69 -12.24 -13.54 15.19
N ILE A 70 -11.94 -13.81 13.94
CA ILE A 70 -12.86 -14.45 12.99
C ILE A 70 -12.98 -15.96 13.24
N PHE A 71 -11.84 -16.65 13.42
CA PHE A 71 -11.80 -18.11 13.36
C PHE A 71 -11.88 -18.78 14.74
N GLN A 72 -11.54 -18.08 15.84
CA GLN A 72 -11.46 -18.68 17.18
C GLN A 72 -12.80 -19.24 17.65
N ASN A 73 -13.91 -18.55 17.41
CA ASN A 73 -15.24 -19.00 17.84
C ASN A 73 -15.65 -20.30 17.15
N LYS A 74 -15.28 -20.48 15.87
CA LYS A 74 -15.66 -21.65 15.06
C LYS A 74 -14.69 -22.82 15.26
N PHE A 75 -13.38 -22.55 15.31
CA PHE A 75 -12.35 -23.60 15.31
C PHE A 75 -11.64 -23.76 16.67
N LYS A 76 -12.06 -23.03 17.71
CA LYS A 76 -11.52 -23.08 19.08
C LYS A 76 -9.99 -23.07 19.11
N LYS A 77 -9.35 -24.12 19.63
CA LYS A 77 -7.88 -24.24 19.71
C LYS A 77 -7.19 -24.39 18.36
N ASN A 78 -7.88 -24.87 17.34
CA ASN A 78 -7.31 -25.13 16.00
C ASN A 78 -7.35 -23.91 15.07
N TRP A 79 -7.85 -22.75 15.54
CA TRP A 79 -7.96 -21.55 14.73
C TRP A 79 -6.62 -21.12 14.09
N PRO A 80 -5.43 -21.23 14.76
CA PRO A 80 -4.20 -20.79 14.14
C PRO A 80 -3.85 -21.65 12.91
N PHE A 81 -4.02 -22.98 13.05
CA PHE A 81 -3.76 -23.89 11.93
C PHE A 81 -4.65 -23.55 10.73
N VAL A 82 -5.95 -23.38 10.94
CA VAL A 82 -6.90 -23.04 9.86
C VAL A 82 -6.56 -21.68 9.23
N PHE A 83 -6.29 -20.68 10.07
CA PHE A 83 -5.95 -19.34 9.60
C PHE A 83 -4.67 -19.32 8.77
N TYR A 84 -3.56 -19.83 9.33
CA TYR A 84 -2.27 -19.80 8.63
C TYR A 84 -2.27 -20.69 7.38
N SER A 85 -2.91 -21.86 7.42
CA SER A 85 -3.04 -22.72 6.23
C SER A 85 -3.82 -22.02 5.12
N ALA A 86 -4.95 -21.36 5.42
CA ALA A 86 -5.72 -20.62 4.44
C ALA A 86 -4.94 -19.41 3.88
N TYR A 87 -4.26 -18.66 4.75
CA TYR A 87 -3.46 -17.50 4.39
C TYR A 87 -2.30 -17.90 3.45
N ILE A 88 -1.53 -18.91 3.84
CA ILE A 88 -0.40 -19.42 3.04
C ILE A 88 -0.89 -20.04 1.72
N ALA A 89 -1.97 -20.84 1.75
CA ALA A 89 -2.54 -21.42 0.53
C ALA A 89 -2.96 -20.33 -0.47
N THR A 90 -3.58 -19.25 0.00
CA THR A 90 -3.96 -18.12 -0.86
C THR A 90 -2.72 -17.42 -1.43
N SER A 91 -1.68 -17.19 -0.62
CA SER A 91 -0.42 -16.60 -1.08
C SER A 91 0.27 -17.48 -2.13
N ILE A 92 0.33 -18.81 -1.91
CA ILE A 92 0.88 -19.76 -2.87
C ILE A 92 0.07 -19.77 -4.16
N CYS A 93 -1.27 -19.68 -4.09
CA CYS A 93 -2.14 -19.62 -5.28
C CYS A 93 -1.79 -18.38 -6.13
N VAL A 94 -1.54 -17.21 -5.52
CA VAL A 94 -1.09 -16.01 -6.23
C VAL A 94 0.27 -16.24 -6.89
N LEU A 95 1.23 -16.87 -6.19
CA LEU A 95 2.55 -17.18 -6.76
C LEU A 95 2.42 -18.14 -7.96
N ILE A 96 1.63 -19.20 -7.86
CA ILE A 96 1.38 -20.14 -8.97
C ILE A 96 0.72 -19.41 -10.15
N MET A 97 -0.26 -18.54 -9.88
CA MET A 97 -0.89 -17.73 -10.91
C MET A 97 0.12 -16.80 -11.59
N TRP A 98 1.04 -16.19 -10.83
CA TRP A 98 2.08 -15.34 -11.38
C TRP A 98 3.07 -16.09 -12.27
N LEU A 99 3.51 -17.29 -11.86
CA LEU A 99 4.42 -18.12 -12.63
C LEU A 99 3.83 -18.64 -13.95
N ASN A 100 2.50 -18.87 -13.98
CA ASN A 100 1.86 -19.43 -15.17
C ASN A 100 1.18 -18.38 -16.07
N PHE A 101 0.70 -17.26 -15.46
CA PHE A 101 -0.05 -16.20 -16.13
C PHE A 101 0.39 -14.82 -15.65
N PRO A 102 1.67 -14.42 -15.87
CA PRO A 102 2.24 -13.21 -15.25
C PRO A 102 1.48 -11.93 -15.65
N LEU A 103 1.11 -11.77 -16.93
CA LEU A 103 0.34 -10.61 -17.40
C LEU A 103 -1.03 -10.49 -16.72
N LEU A 104 -1.78 -11.59 -16.63
CA LEU A 104 -3.07 -11.61 -15.97
C LEU A 104 -2.91 -11.29 -14.47
N SER A 105 -1.85 -11.80 -13.85
CA SER A 105 -1.54 -11.57 -12.43
C SER A 105 -1.23 -10.11 -12.15
N ILE A 106 -0.44 -9.43 -12.98
CA ILE A 106 -0.15 -7.99 -12.86
C ILE A 106 -1.45 -7.18 -13.01
N LEU A 107 -2.26 -7.44 -14.03
CA LEU A 107 -3.52 -6.71 -14.24
C LEU A 107 -4.49 -6.90 -13.06
N PHE A 108 -4.62 -8.13 -12.58
CA PHE A 108 -5.44 -8.45 -11.41
C PHE A 108 -4.91 -7.76 -10.14
N PHE A 109 -3.59 -7.79 -9.94
CA PHE A 109 -2.95 -7.08 -8.84
C PHE A 109 -3.19 -5.57 -8.91
N PHE A 110 -3.07 -4.93 -10.07
CA PHE A 110 -3.33 -3.50 -10.22
C PHE A 110 -4.76 -3.11 -9.85
N ILE A 111 -5.75 -3.93 -10.26
CA ILE A 111 -7.15 -3.68 -9.90
C ILE A 111 -7.36 -3.80 -8.39
N ILE A 112 -6.87 -4.88 -7.77
CA ILE A 112 -7.01 -5.11 -6.32
C ILE A 112 -6.26 -4.06 -5.53
N ALA A 113 -5.02 -3.76 -5.92
CA ALA A 113 -4.19 -2.74 -5.27
C ALA A 113 -4.83 -1.36 -5.36
N SER A 114 -5.46 -1.00 -6.50
CA SER A 114 -6.19 0.26 -6.62
C SER A 114 -7.31 0.39 -5.58
N PHE A 115 -8.11 -0.66 -5.39
CA PHE A 115 -9.15 -0.66 -4.37
C PHE A 115 -8.57 -0.60 -2.95
N HIS A 116 -7.53 -1.37 -2.68
CA HIS A 116 -6.92 -1.46 -1.35
C HIS A 116 -6.25 -0.15 -0.95
N PHE A 117 -5.35 0.36 -1.78
CA PHE A 117 -4.66 1.62 -1.50
C PHE A 117 -5.64 2.78 -1.32
N GLY A 118 -6.61 2.89 -2.22
CA GLY A 118 -7.58 3.97 -2.10
C GLY A 118 -8.50 3.85 -0.88
N HIS A 119 -8.89 2.63 -0.48
CA HIS A 119 -9.67 2.40 0.73
C HIS A 119 -8.90 2.83 1.98
N GLU A 120 -7.70 2.29 2.18
CA GLU A 120 -6.86 2.59 3.34
C GLU A 120 -6.46 4.07 3.41
N ASP A 121 -6.15 4.68 2.26
CA ASP A 121 -5.77 6.10 2.20
C ASP A 121 -6.91 7.04 2.59
N LEU A 122 -8.16 6.67 2.28
CA LEU A 122 -9.34 7.52 2.48
C LEU A 122 -10.22 7.14 3.68
N GLU A 123 -10.01 5.97 4.30
CA GLU A 123 -10.84 5.46 5.40
C GLU A 123 -10.95 6.47 6.55
N LEU A 124 -9.87 7.16 6.89
CA LEU A 124 -9.85 8.16 7.97
C LEU A 124 -10.65 9.43 7.65
N PHE A 125 -10.98 9.68 6.40
CA PHE A 125 -11.64 10.91 5.97
C PHE A 125 -13.12 10.72 5.65
N ILE A 126 -13.55 9.49 5.32
CA ILE A 126 -14.93 9.19 4.89
C ILE A 126 -15.76 8.74 6.07
N ASN A 127 -16.76 9.54 6.42
CA ASN A 127 -17.58 9.35 7.61
C ASN A 127 -18.82 8.45 7.43
N LYS A 128 -19.20 8.13 6.20
CA LYS A 128 -20.45 7.42 5.91
C LYS A 128 -20.23 6.28 4.94
N ASP A 129 -20.87 5.14 5.21
CA ASP A 129 -21.00 4.07 4.21
C ASP A 129 -21.92 4.57 3.08
N PHE A 130 -21.32 5.03 1.99
CA PHE A 130 -21.99 5.45 0.79
C PHE A 130 -21.65 4.51 -0.36
N VAL A 131 -22.60 4.16 -1.20
CA VAL A 131 -22.40 3.16 -2.27
C VAL A 131 -21.25 3.55 -3.21
N PHE A 132 -21.11 4.86 -3.49
CA PHE A 132 -20.07 5.38 -4.37
C PHE A 132 -18.67 5.45 -3.74
N ASN A 133 -18.50 5.16 -2.44
CA ASN A 133 -17.17 5.15 -1.82
C ASN A 133 -16.20 4.22 -2.55
N ARG A 134 -16.69 3.06 -3.05
CA ARG A 134 -15.86 2.12 -3.81
C ARG A 134 -15.27 2.73 -5.07
N ILE A 135 -16.03 3.60 -5.76
CA ILE A 135 -15.57 4.31 -6.95
C ILE A 135 -14.45 5.29 -6.59
N VAL A 136 -14.65 6.08 -5.53
CA VAL A 136 -13.63 7.03 -5.05
C VAL A 136 -12.36 6.30 -4.61
N TYR A 137 -12.49 5.19 -3.89
CA TYR A 137 -11.36 4.35 -3.48
C TYR A 137 -10.60 3.83 -4.69
N PHE A 138 -11.31 3.28 -5.68
CA PHE A 138 -10.67 2.77 -6.90
C PHE A 138 -9.84 3.85 -7.61
N PHE A 139 -10.43 5.00 -7.91
CA PHE A 139 -9.73 6.08 -8.63
C PHE A 139 -8.60 6.69 -7.80
N ARG A 140 -8.76 6.77 -6.47
CA ARG A 140 -7.69 7.23 -5.56
C ARG A 140 -6.49 6.29 -5.59
N GLY A 141 -6.71 4.98 -5.52
CA GLY A 141 -5.62 4.01 -5.59
C GLY A 141 -5.07 3.85 -7.01
N LEU A 142 -5.90 3.98 -8.05
CA LEU A 142 -5.45 3.96 -9.44
C LEU A 142 -4.45 5.10 -9.75
N LEU A 143 -4.50 6.22 -9.00
CA LEU A 143 -3.53 7.30 -9.15
C LEU A 143 -2.08 6.81 -8.94
N ILE A 144 -1.86 5.90 -7.99
CA ILE A 144 -0.53 5.35 -7.65
C ILE A 144 0.02 4.48 -8.78
N ILE A 145 -0.87 3.86 -9.55
CA ILE A 145 -0.52 2.99 -10.69
C ILE A 145 -0.42 3.78 -11.98
N SER A 146 -1.40 4.65 -12.26
CA SER A 146 -1.46 5.41 -13.51
C SER A 146 -0.38 6.49 -13.59
N THR A 147 0.06 7.05 -12.46
CA THR A 147 1.08 8.10 -12.42
C THR A 147 2.43 7.62 -12.93
N PRO A 148 3.04 6.54 -12.41
CA PRO A 148 4.31 6.03 -12.93
C PRO A 148 4.20 5.49 -14.35
N LEU A 149 3.10 4.86 -14.73
CA LEU A 149 2.87 4.39 -16.11
C LEU A 149 2.96 5.52 -17.13
N TYR A 150 2.60 6.74 -16.76
CA TYR A 150 2.69 7.91 -17.63
C TYR A 150 3.98 8.71 -17.43
N LEU A 151 4.32 9.11 -16.19
CA LEU A 151 5.44 10.02 -15.91
C LEU A 151 6.80 9.32 -15.97
N ASN A 152 6.89 8.06 -15.56
CA ASN A 152 8.11 7.24 -15.59
C ASN A 152 7.95 6.07 -16.58
N ASN A 153 7.36 6.32 -17.75
CA ASN A 153 6.93 5.27 -18.67
C ASN A 153 8.02 4.23 -18.97
N GLN A 154 9.24 4.67 -19.34
CA GLN A 154 10.34 3.77 -19.67
C GLN A 154 10.73 2.90 -18.46
N GLU A 155 11.03 3.53 -17.32
CA GLU A 155 11.42 2.80 -16.09
C GLU A 155 10.32 1.84 -15.64
N THR A 156 9.04 2.25 -15.76
CA THR A 156 7.90 1.41 -15.39
C THR A 156 7.71 0.24 -16.36
N THR A 157 7.94 0.44 -17.65
CA THR A 157 7.90 -0.62 -18.66
C THR A 157 9.00 -1.65 -18.42
N ASP A 158 10.23 -1.21 -18.22
CA ASP A 158 11.36 -2.09 -17.89
C ASP A 158 11.10 -2.88 -16.62
N PHE A 159 10.53 -2.22 -15.61
CA PHE A 159 10.12 -2.85 -14.36
C PHE A 159 9.02 -3.90 -14.55
N ILE A 160 7.98 -3.62 -15.32
CA ILE A 160 6.91 -4.58 -15.63
C ILE A 160 7.48 -5.78 -16.39
N ASN A 161 8.38 -5.58 -17.36
CA ASN A 161 9.02 -6.66 -18.08
C ASN A 161 9.82 -7.59 -17.14
N ILE A 162 10.53 -7.04 -16.14
CA ILE A 162 11.17 -7.85 -15.09
C ILE A 162 10.14 -8.71 -14.35
N LEU A 163 8.95 -8.18 -14.06
CA LEU A 163 7.88 -8.91 -13.35
C LEU A 163 7.15 -9.92 -14.25
N LEU A 164 7.14 -9.72 -15.57
CA LEU A 164 6.57 -10.64 -16.56
C LEU A 164 7.49 -11.84 -16.85
N LEU A 165 8.59 -12.01 -16.11
CA LEU A 165 9.52 -13.13 -16.26
C LEU A 165 10.13 -13.19 -17.67
N ASP A 166 10.52 -12.02 -18.20
CA ASP A 166 11.17 -11.81 -19.49
C ASP A 166 10.31 -12.16 -20.73
N VAL A 167 8.98 -12.12 -20.57
CA VAL A 167 8.06 -12.19 -21.71
C VAL A 167 7.86 -10.76 -22.23
N ASP A 168 8.49 -10.42 -23.34
CA ASP A 168 8.39 -9.11 -24.04
C ASP A 168 6.99 -8.88 -24.63
N ILE A 169 5.97 -8.80 -23.78
CA ILE A 169 4.56 -8.60 -24.22
C ILE A 169 4.11 -7.15 -23.98
N TRP A 170 4.90 -6.35 -23.23
CA TRP A 170 4.45 -5.05 -22.77
C TRP A 170 4.96 -3.91 -23.68
N ASP A 171 4.37 -3.82 -24.85
CA ASP A 171 4.53 -2.66 -25.73
C ASP A 171 3.21 -1.87 -25.78
N PHE A 172 2.91 -1.16 -24.69
CA PHE A 172 1.74 -0.32 -24.64
C PHE A 172 2.02 1.05 -25.24
N ASN A 173 1.13 1.49 -26.12
CA ASN A 173 1.15 2.81 -26.71
C ASN A 173 1.15 3.90 -25.61
N SER A 174 2.13 4.79 -25.64
CA SER A 174 2.25 5.95 -24.73
C SER A 174 0.96 6.79 -24.62
N LYS A 175 0.16 6.83 -25.71
CA LYS A 175 -1.13 7.49 -25.76
C LYS A 175 -2.17 6.83 -24.82
N PHE A 176 -2.11 5.50 -24.63
CA PHE A 176 -3.00 4.81 -23.69
C PHE A 176 -2.69 5.23 -22.26
N PHE A 177 -1.43 5.28 -21.86
CA PHE A 177 -1.04 5.69 -20.50
C PHE A 177 -1.32 7.17 -20.23
N TYR A 178 -1.10 8.02 -21.23
CA TYR A 178 -1.52 9.42 -21.18
C TYR A 178 -3.03 9.53 -20.88
N ASN A 179 -3.87 8.86 -21.67
CA ASN A 179 -5.31 8.91 -21.49
C ASN A 179 -5.74 8.33 -20.13
N LEU A 180 -5.12 7.22 -19.69
CA LEU A 180 -5.41 6.59 -18.40
C LEU A 180 -5.11 7.55 -17.24
N PHE A 181 -3.95 8.19 -17.25
CA PHE A 181 -3.53 9.12 -16.20
C PHE A 181 -4.43 10.35 -16.14
N TYR A 182 -4.61 11.06 -17.27
CA TYR A 182 -5.41 12.28 -17.28
C TYR A 182 -6.89 12.02 -17.00
N SER A 183 -7.47 10.96 -17.54
CA SER A 183 -8.86 10.60 -17.22
C SER A 183 -9.02 10.26 -15.73
N ASN A 184 -8.05 9.52 -15.14
CA ASN A 184 -8.06 9.22 -13.71
C ASN A 184 -7.98 10.49 -12.86
N VAL A 185 -7.07 11.41 -13.18
CA VAL A 185 -6.93 12.70 -12.45
C VAL A 185 -8.20 13.54 -12.54
N ILE A 186 -8.79 13.66 -13.74
CA ILE A 186 -10.04 14.43 -13.95
C ILE A 186 -11.19 13.81 -13.14
N ILE A 187 -11.37 12.49 -13.22
CA ILE A 187 -12.42 11.79 -12.48
C ILE A 187 -12.20 11.94 -10.96
N LEU A 188 -10.96 11.80 -10.50
CA LEU A 188 -10.63 11.92 -9.08
C LEU A 188 -10.93 13.33 -8.56
N ILE A 189 -10.53 14.38 -9.28
CA ILE A 189 -10.85 15.76 -8.93
C ILE A 189 -12.37 15.97 -8.89
N PHE A 190 -13.09 15.52 -9.90
CA PHE A 190 -14.55 15.61 -9.94
C PHE A 190 -15.19 14.93 -8.73
N LEU A 191 -14.78 13.70 -8.41
CA LEU A 191 -15.30 12.95 -7.26
C LEU A 191 -14.99 13.65 -5.93
N GLN A 192 -13.81 14.24 -5.77
CA GLN A 192 -13.44 14.97 -4.56
C GLN A 192 -14.30 16.22 -4.36
N PHE A 193 -14.54 16.99 -5.42
CA PHE A 193 -15.46 18.13 -5.37
C PHE A 193 -16.91 17.69 -5.10
N LEU A 194 -17.37 16.60 -5.71
CA LEU A 194 -18.69 16.03 -5.44
C LEU A 194 -18.83 15.65 -3.94
N TYR A 195 -17.81 15.02 -3.35
CA TYR A 195 -17.81 14.64 -1.93
C TYR A 195 -17.78 15.86 -0.99
N LEU A 196 -17.08 16.92 -1.38
CA LEU A 196 -17.11 18.19 -0.67
C LEU A 196 -18.52 18.82 -0.74
N PHE A 197 -19.12 18.87 -1.92
CA PHE A 197 -20.47 19.41 -2.15
C PHE A 197 -21.53 18.62 -1.38
N LEU A 198 -21.47 17.30 -1.38
CA LEU A 198 -22.35 16.42 -0.62
C LEU A 198 -22.06 16.42 0.90
N LYS A 199 -21.10 17.21 1.38
CA LYS A 199 -20.66 17.28 2.78
C LYS A 199 -20.23 15.91 3.35
N LEU A 200 -19.68 15.04 2.51
CA LEU A 200 -19.05 13.78 2.90
C LEU A 200 -17.60 13.98 3.36
N PHE A 201 -16.94 15.01 2.82
CA PHE A 201 -15.70 15.58 3.35
C PHE A 201 -15.97 16.95 3.96
N ASN A 202 -15.20 17.34 5.00
CA ASN A 202 -15.06 18.73 5.36
C ASN A 202 -13.96 19.39 4.52
N TRP A 203 -13.93 20.71 4.46
CA TRP A 203 -12.93 21.46 3.66
C TRP A 203 -11.48 21.13 4.02
N LYS A 204 -11.21 20.88 5.31
CA LYS A 204 -9.87 20.55 5.80
C LYS A 204 -9.38 19.20 5.25
N TYR A 205 -10.23 18.17 5.27
CA TYR A 205 -9.91 16.85 4.71
C TYR A 205 -9.77 16.88 3.20
N PHE A 206 -10.63 17.65 2.53
CA PHE A 206 -10.50 17.90 1.09
C PHE A 206 -9.11 18.44 0.73
N LEU A 207 -8.62 19.48 1.45
CA LEU A 207 -7.29 20.05 1.21
C LEU A 207 -6.16 19.04 1.46
N ILE A 208 -6.24 18.25 2.54
CA ILE A 208 -5.25 17.21 2.85
C ILE A 208 -5.18 16.20 1.72
N ILE A 209 -6.33 15.70 1.24
CA ILE A 209 -6.39 14.72 0.16
C ILE A 209 -5.84 15.31 -1.15
N CYS A 210 -6.13 16.58 -1.45
CA CYS A 210 -5.54 17.26 -2.61
C CYS A 210 -4.01 17.36 -2.51
N ILE A 211 -3.47 17.70 -1.35
CA ILE A 211 -2.01 17.77 -1.12
C ILE A 211 -1.38 16.37 -1.24
N GLU A 212 -2.03 15.33 -0.71
CA GLU A 212 -1.56 13.95 -0.87
C GLU A 212 -1.54 13.50 -2.34
N ASN A 213 -2.58 13.80 -3.12
CA ASN A 213 -2.62 13.49 -4.54
C ASN A 213 -1.51 14.21 -5.30
N LEU A 214 -1.33 15.50 -5.01
CA LEU A 214 -0.26 16.30 -5.62
C LEU A 214 1.12 15.74 -5.25
N SER A 215 1.34 15.36 -3.99
CA SER A 215 2.60 14.78 -3.54
C SER A 215 2.93 13.46 -4.25
N ILE A 216 1.93 12.61 -4.52
CA ILE A 216 2.11 11.37 -5.30
C ILE A 216 2.57 11.71 -6.73
N ILE A 217 1.92 12.67 -7.39
CA ILE A 217 2.30 13.09 -8.73
C ILE A 217 3.73 13.63 -8.72
N LEU A 218 4.09 14.46 -7.74
CA LEU A 218 5.42 15.06 -7.62
C LEU A 218 6.52 14.01 -7.39
N ILE A 219 6.33 13.05 -6.47
CA ILE A 219 7.37 12.03 -6.21
C ILE A 219 7.62 11.17 -7.44
N PHE A 220 6.58 10.74 -8.17
CA PHE A 220 6.76 9.97 -9.40
C PHE A 220 7.26 10.79 -10.57
N ASN A 221 7.13 12.12 -10.56
CA ASN A 221 7.70 12.99 -11.59
C ASN A 221 9.20 13.27 -11.37
N TYR A 222 9.65 13.32 -10.12
CA TYR A 222 10.99 13.78 -9.78
C TYR A 222 11.91 12.69 -9.20
N LEU A 223 11.40 11.53 -8.84
CA LEU A 223 12.19 10.47 -8.21
C LEU A 223 12.15 9.18 -9.06
N PRO A 224 13.19 8.33 -8.95
CA PRO A 224 13.15 6.99 -9.52
C PRO A 224 11.94 6.20 -9.01
N LEU A 225 11.37 5.34 -9.86
CA LEU A 225 10.13 4.59 -9.62
C LEU A 225 10.08 3.92 -8.24
N ILE A 226 11.09 3.13 -7.91
CA ILE A 226 11.13 2.36 -6.66
C ILE A 226 11.23 3.26 -5.42
N LEU A 227 11.95 4.37 -5.51
CA LEU A 227 12.08 5.33 -4.42
C LEU A 227 10.76 6.08 -4.18
N ALA A 228 10.12 6.54 -5.25
CA ALA A 228 8.80 7.18 -5.20
C ALA A 228 7.76 6.24 -4.56
N PHE A 229 7.70 4.99 -5.02
CA PHE A 229 6.83 3.97 -4.45
C PHE A 229 7.13 3.72 -2.97
N THR A 230 8.40 3.60 -2.59
CA THR A 230 8.79 3.37 -1.19
C THR A 230 8.37 4.52 -0.27
N ILE A 231 8.56 5.78 -0.70
CA ILE A 231 8.14 6.96 0.08
C ILE A 231 6.63 6.96 0.27
N TYR A 232 5.87 6.75 -0.81
CA TYR A 232 4.42 6.64 -0.71
C TYR A 232 4.00 5.49 0.20
N PHE A 233 4.48 4.27 -0.08
CA PHE A 233 3.99 3.05 0.56
C PHE A 233 4.36 2.99 2.05
N CYS A 234 5.60 3.30 2.42
CA CYS A 234 6.04 3.22 3.82
C CYS A 234 5.56 4.41 4.67
N PHE A 235 5.67 5.64 4.15
CA PHE A 235 5.51 6.85 4.96
C PHE A 235 4.16 7.55 4.79
N MET A 236 3.36 7.19 3.81
CA MET A 236 1.98 7.65 3.70
C MET A 236 1.00 6.51 3.97
N HIS A 237 0.98 5.49 3.14
CA HIS A 237 0.01 4.40 3.18
C HIS A 237 0.15 3.55 4.47
N SER A 238 1.27 2.85 4.63
CA SER A 238 1.49 1.96 5.79
C SER A 238 1.48 2.71 7.10
N SER A 239 2.02 3.93 7.17
CA SER A 239 2.05 4.71 8.41
C SER A 239 0.66 5.15 8.86
N LYS A 240 -0.27 5.49 7.95
CA LYS A 240 -1.66 5.76 8.30
C LYS A 240 -2.34 4.52 8.88
N HIS A 241 -2.16 3.38 8.24
CA HIS A 241 -2.73 2.12 8.71
C HIS A 241 -2.17 1.71 10.08
N ILE A 242 -0.84 1.86 10.29
CA ILE A 242 -0.20 1.62 11.60
C ILE A 242 -0.79 2.52 12.69
N LEU A 243 -1.06 3.79 12.40
CA LEU A 243 -1.72 4.69 13.36
C LEU A 243 -3.14 4.22 13.71
N SER A 244 -3.92 3.79 12.71
CA SER A 244 -5.27 3.26 12.90
C SER A 244 -5.27 2.00 13.76
N LEU A 245 -4.42 1.02 13.44
CA LEU A 245 -4.25 -0.21 14.21
C LEU A 245 -3.76 0.06 15.64
N SER A 246 -2.84 1.01 15.81
CA SER A 246 -2.34 1.39 17.13
C SER A 246 -3.44 1.99 18.01
N HIS A 247 -4.34 2.76 17.42
CA HIS A 247 -5.52 3.26 18.12
C HIS A 247 -6.50 2.13 18.47
N GLU A 248 -6.70 1.14 17.61
CA GLU A 248 -7.51 -0.04 17.94
C GLU A 248 -6.93 -0.84 19.11
N LEU A 249 -5.59 -0.94 19.20
CA LEU A 249 -4.90 -1.64 20.30
C LEU A 249 -4.96 -0.89 21.64
N ASP A 250 -5.04 0.43 21.63
CA ASP A 250 -5.19 1.26 22.84
C ASP A 250 -5.88 2.59 22.52
N PRO A 251 -7.23 2.63 22.53
CA PRO A 251 -7.99 3.84 22.21
C PRO A 251 -7.71 5.04 23.12
N ASN A 252 -7.28 4.77 24.36
CA ASN A 252 -7.06 5.81 25.37
C ASN A 252 -5.63 6.38 25.33
N ASN A 253 -4.65 5.63 24.78
CA ASN A 253 -3.26 6.06 24.74
C ASN A 253 -2.55 5.57 23.47
N LEU A 254 -2.55 6.41 22.44
CA LEU A 254 -1.97 6.07 21.13
C LEU A 254 -0.46 5.73 21.21
N THR A 255 0.29 6.37 22.11
CA THR A 255 1.73 6.05 22.30
C THR A 255 1.91 4.63 22.87
N ARG A 256 1.04 4.20 23.79
CA ARG A 256 1.00 2.82 24.28
C ARG A 256 0.54 1.87 23.17
N GLY A 257 -0.46 2.27 22.39
CA GLY A 257 -0.91 1.53 21.22
C GLY A 257 0.20 1.29 20.20
N LEU A 258 0.99 2.32 19.85
CA LEU A 258 2.15 2.19 18.97
C LEU A 258 3.21 1.22 19.52
N LYS A 259 3.51 1.27 20.84
CA LYS A 259 4.41 0.31 21.47
C LYS A 259 3.87 -1.12 21.39
N LYS A 260 2.57 -1.31 21.66
CA LYS A 260 1.92 -2.62 21.50
C LYS A 260 2.00 -3.10 20.05
N PHE A 261 1.71 -2.22 19.08
CA PHE A 261 1.82 -2.54 17.67
C PHE A 261 3.23 -3.03 17.32
N MET A 262 4.27 -2.27 17.69
CA MET A 262 5.67 -2.67 17.41
C MET A 262 6.01 -4.05 17.97
N VAL A 263 5.64 -4.33 19.22
CA VAL A 263 5.92 -5.64 19.85
C VAL A 263 5.17 -6.79 19.15
N LEU A 264 3.89 -6.55 18.80
CA LEU A 264 3.04 -7.57 18.20
C LEU A 264 3.34 -7.82 16.71
N SER A 265 3.81 -6.80 15.99
CA SER A 265 4.16 -6.90 14.57
C SER A 265 5.54 -7.55 14.37
N LEU A 266 6.46 -7.38 15.31
CA LEU A 266 7.87 -7.77 15.18
C LEU A 266 8.10 -9.24 14.75
N PRO A 267 7.43 -10.26 15.34
CA PRO A 267 7.68 -11.66 14.98
C PRO A 267 7.38 -11.97 13.50
N LEU A 268 6.23 -11.50 13.01
CA LEU A 268 5.84 -11.73 11.61
C LEU A 268 6.66 -10.89 10.64
N THR A 269 6.99 -9.65 11.00
CA THR A 269 7.87 -8.79 10.20
C THR A 269 9.28 -9.40 10.07
N ILE A 270 9.84 -9.92 11.16
CA ILE A 270 11.14 -10.62 11.11
C ILE A 270 11.04 -11.89 10.25
N ALA A 271 9.99 -12.68 10.42
CA ALA A 271 9.83 -13.92 9.64
C ALA A 271 9.72 -13.62 8.13
N THR A 272 8.92 -12.64 7.74
CA THR A 272 8.78 -12.24 6.32
C THR A 272 10.07 -11.63 5.76
N PHE A 273 10.77 -10.82 6.56
CA PHE A 273 12.10 -10.29 6.19
C PHE A 273 13.12 -11.39 5.96
N LEU A 274 13.20 -12.38 6.84
CA LEU A 274 14.11 -13.52 6.68
C LEU A 274 13.78 -14.33 5.43
N VAL A 275 12.50 -14.58 5.15
CA VAL A 275 12.08 -15.23 3.90
C VAL A 275 12.49 -14.41 2.69
N ALA A 276 12.31 -13.08 2.71
CA ALA A 276 12.74 -12.21 1.63
C ALA A 276 14.27 -12.27 1.39
N VAL A 277 15.07 -12.30 2.45
CA VAL A 277 16.54 -12.43 2.36
C VAL A 277 16.94 -13.81 1.81
N ILE A 278 16.31 -14.89 2.27
CA ILE A 278 16.57 -16.25 1.75
C ILE A 278 16.23 -16.32 0.26
N MET A 279 15.09 -15.77 -0.14
CA MET A 279 14.69 -15.71 -1.54
C MET A 279 15.64 -14.86 -2.39
N LEU A 280 16.20 -13.77 -1.81
CA LEU A 280 17.18 -12.94 -2.48
C LEU A 280 18.45 -13.77 -2.80
N PHE A 281 18.97 -14.54 -1.85
CA PHE A 281 20.12 -15.43 -2.09
C PHE A 281 19.80 -16.48 -3.17
N TYR A 282 18.60 -17.05 -3.15
CA TYR A 282 18.20 -18.04 -4.16
C TYR A 282 18.10 -17.42 -5.56
N LEU A 283 17.36 -16.31 -5.70
CA LEU A 283 17.13 -15.66 -7.00
C LEU A 283 18.38 -14.96 -7.55
N SER A 284 19.34 -14.58 -6.71
CA SER A 284 20.59 -13.96 -7.18
C SER A 284 21.51 -14.91 -7.97
N ASN A 285 21.21 -16.22 -8.00
CA ASN A 285 21.91 -17.16 -8.86
C ASN A 285 21.49 -17.04 -10.32
N ASP A 286 20.24 -16.68 -10.59
CA ASP A 286 19.66 -16.63 -11.94
C ASP A 286 19.46 -15.19 -12.45
N PHE A 287 19.33 -14.22 -11.53
CA PHE A 287 19.03 -12.82 -11.85
C PHE A 287 20.05 -11.87 -11.21
N SER A 288 20.21 -10.68 -11.78
CA SER A 288 20.95 -9.62 -11.09
C SER A 288 20.30 -9.32 -9.72
N ILE A 289 21.12 -8.90 -8.75
CA ILE A 289 20.63 -8.57 -7.39
C ILE A 289 19.50 -7.55 -7.44
N SER A 290 19.59 -6.54 -8.32
CA SER A 290 18.56 -5.53 -8.51
C SER A 290 17.25 -6.14 -8.99
N ASN A 291 17.28 -6.99 -10.01
CA ASN A 291 16.08 -7.66 -10.54
C ASN A 291 15.48 -8.64 -9.52
N ALA A 292 16.32 -9.36 -8.79
CA ALA A 292 15.88 -10.24 -7.71
C ALA A 292 15.16 -9.46 -6.60
N MET A 293 15.70 -8.32 -6.16
CA MET A 293 15.04 -7.43 -5.17
C MET A 293 13.68 -6.95 -5.67
N LEU A 294 13.58 -6.49 -6.92
CA LEU A 294 12.32 -6.02 -7.50
C LEU A 294 11.27 -7.13 -7.59
N LYS A 295 11.66 -8.34 -8.04
CA LYS A 295 10.77 -9.52 -8.07
C LYS A 295 10.26 -9.86 -6.67
N ILE A 296 11.13 -9.91 -5.67
CA ILE A 296 10.77 -10.24 -4.28
C ILE A 296 9.81 -9.19 -3.71
N ILE A 297 10.09 -7.90 -3.88
CA ILE A 297 9.25 -6.83 -3.40
C ILE A 297 7.83 -6.96 -4.00
N PHE A 298 7.71 -6.95 -5.31
CA PHE A 298 6.38 -6.78 -5.92
C PHE A 298 5.60 -8.07 -6.04
N ILE A 299 6.22 -9.19 -6.37
CA ILE A 299 5.55 -10.50 -6.37
C ILE A 299 5.25 -10.93 -4.93
N GLY A 300 6.16 -10.64 -4.00
CA GLY A 300 5.96 -10.86 -2.57
C GLY A 300 4.82 -10.01 -2.01
N LEU A 301 4.78 -8.71 -2.30
CA LEU A 301 3.66 -7.85 -1.92
C LEU A 301 2.35 -8.35 -2.52
N ALA A 302 2.31 -8.69 -3.81
CA ALA A 302 1.10 -9.20 -4.46
C ALA A 302 0.59 -10.49 -3.79
N SER A 303 1.50 -11.41 -3.45
CA SER A 303 1.15 -12.67 -2.79
C SER A 303 0.60 -12.49 -1.37
N LEU A 304 1.07 -11.48 -0.64
CA LEU A 304 0.59 -11.17 0.71
C LEU A 304 -0.65 -10.26 0.70
N THR A 305 -0.79 -9.41 -0.30
CA THR A 305 -1.90 -8.44 -0.39
C THR A 305 -3.25 -9.13 -0.54
N LEU A 306 -3.36 -10.18 -1.36
CA LEU A 306 -4.65 -10.83 -1.58
C LEU A 306 -5.25 -11.45 -0.29
N PRO A 307 -4.53 -12.31 0.48
CA PRO A 307 -5.06 -12.85 1.73
C PRO A 307 -5.32 -11.74 2.77
N HIS A 308 -4.49 -10.69 2.82
CA HIS A 308 -4.69 -9.54 3.69
C HIS A 308 -6.02 -8.83 3.40
N ILE A 309 -6.28 -8.46 2.13
CA ILE A 309 -7.54 -7.79 1.74
C ILE A 309 -8.75 -8.68 1.99
N MET A 310 -8.66 -9.97 1.71
CA MET A 310 -9.74 -10.92 2.01
C MET A 310 -10.06 -10.95 3.51
N LEU A 311 -9.03 -10.96 4.34
CA LEU A 311 -9.17 -10.95 5.79
C LEU A 311 -9.80 -9.65 6.30
N GLU A 312 -9.33 -8.49 5.81
CA GLU A 312 -9.90 -7.18 6.14
C GLU A 312 -11.39 -7.08 5.79
N TYR A 313 -11.76 -7.56 4.61
CA TYR A 313 -13.14 -7.57 4.18
C TYR A 313 -14.04 -8.44 5.07
N ILE A 314 -13.57 -9.65 5.45
CA ILE A 314 -14.30 -10.56 6.33
C ILE A 314 -14.38 -9.96 7.74
N TYR A 315 -13.28 -9.41 8.26
CA TYR A 315 -13.22 -8.78 9.57
C TYR A 315 -14.19 -7.60 9.69
N GLY A 316 -14.18 -6.70 8.71
CA GLY A 316 -15.08 -5.55 8.68
C GLY A 316 -16.56 -5.94 8.66
N ARG A 317 -16.92 -7.03 7.96
CA ARG A 317 -18.29 -7.56 7.97
C ARG A 317 -18.67 -8.21 9.31
N THR A 318 -17.72 -8.90 9.94
CA THR A 318 -17.98 -9.60 11.22
C THR A 318 -18.10 -8.61 12.38
N LYS A 319 -17.34 -7.51 12.35
CA LYS A 319 -17.39 -6.46 13.40
C LYS A 319 -18.68 -5.62 13.34
N LYS A 320 -19.35 -5.56 12.18
CA LYS A 320 -20.63 -4.83 12.00
C LYS A 320 -21.87 -5.66 12.41
N ARG A 321 -21.71 -6.96 12.62
CA ARG A 321 -22.75 -7.86 13.14
C ARG A 321 -22.65 -8.00 14.65
#